data_3b192a57295450fb3227757a55baac45
#
_entry.id   3b192a57295450fb3227757a55baac45
#
_cell.length_a   1.000
_cell.length_b   1.000
_cell.length_c   1.000
_cell.angle_alpha   90.00
_cell.angle_beta   90.00
_cell.angle_gamma   90.00
#
_symmetry.space_group_name_H-M   'P 1'
#
loop_
_entity.id
_entity.type
_entity.pdbx_description
1 polymer ?
#
loop_
_entity_poly.entity_id
_entity_poly.type
_entity_poly.pdbx_seq_one_letter_code
_entity_poly.pdbx_strand_id
1 'polypeptide(L)'
;MKFADVILPLPLEGTFTYGVPDAMQSVIAVGMRVAAPLGRSKVYTAMVARLHDDEPPMKWKNLLHVIDTAPVLLPEQMRLWKWIASYYMSPLGDVYNAAMPAGMKAEDAYHPRMEQYVELAEQYRAADALHALLYQLHRAPRQQSVLMEYLAISHWDSIEASTPTEEIREVTREELMNVSHATSAAVKTLTDRGILRQYYKEVGRLNLDGEPHPELMKPLSDAQQQALDSLHSQMDSHGVVLLHGVTSSGKTEIYIHLIDEALRQGKQVLYLLPEIALTVQMTQRLQRVFGRRLGIYHSRYSDAERV
;
A
#
# COMPACT_ATOMS: atom_id res chain seq x y z
N MET A 1 -27.00 3.44 -15.11
CA MET A 1 -27.76 2.98 -13.93
C MET A 1 -28.12 4.18 -13.09
N LYS A 2 -29.40 4.32 -12.77
CA LYS A 2 -29.93 5.55 -12.13
C LYS A 2 -29.92 5.50 -10.60
N PHE A 3 -29.81 4.33 -10.01
CA PHE A 3 -29.87 4.13 -8.57
C PHE A 3 -28.71 3.27 -8.06
N ALA A 4 -28.34 3.52 -6.81
CA ALA A 4 -27.34 2.77 -6.08
C ALA A 4 -27.85 2.38 -4.70
N ASP A 5 -27.78 1.10 -4.38
CA ASP A 5 -27.93 0.61 -3.03
C ASP A 5 -26.58 0.72 -2.31
N VAL A 6 -26.53 1.43 -1.21
CA VAL A 6 -25.31 1.66 -0.45
C VAL A 6 -25.41 1.14 0.99
N ILE A 7 -24.27 0.71 1.53
CA ILE A 7 -24.09 0.35 2.93
C ILE A 7 -23.60 1.58 3.67
N LEU A 8 -24.36 2.01 4.67
CA LEU A 8 -23.95 3.10 5.57
C LEU A 8 -23.19 2.53 6.78
N PRO A 9 -22.21 3.25 7.36
CA PRO A 9 -21.49 2.84 8.58
C PRO A 9 -22.35 3.04 9.84
N LEU A 10 -23.54 2.48 9.83
CA LEU A 10 -24.53 2.62 10.90
C LEU A 10 -25.14 1.25 11.25
N PRO A 11 -25.55 1.03 12.50
CA PRO A 11 -26.19 -0.22 12.93
C PRO A 11 -27.64 -0.31 12.43
N LEU A 12 -27.81 -0.22 11.11
CA LEU A 12 -29.10 -0.26 10.44
C LEU A 12 -29.17 -1.48 9.52
N GLU A 13 -30.31 -2.10 9.47
CA GLU A 13 -30.56 -3.26 8.60
C GLU A 13 -30.69 -2.82 7.14
N GLY A 14 -30.17 -3.68 6.25
CA GLY A 14 -30.29 -3.53 4.80
C GLY A 14 -29.34 -2.51 4.19
N THR A 15 -29.70 -2.10 2.99
CA THR A 15 -29.02 -1.07 2.20
C THR A 15 -29.95 0.10 1.96
N PHE A 16 -29.38 1.26 1.64
CA PHE A 16 -30.14 2.48 1.37
C PHE A 16 -30.01 2.86 -0.09
N THR A 17 -31.15 3.07 -0.76
CA THR A 17 -31.16 3.42 -2.18
C THR A 17 -31.06 4.92 -2.36
N TYR A 18 -30.13 5.33 -3.21
CA TYR A 18 -29.91 6.73 -3.63
C TYR A 18 -29.97 6.85 -5.15
N GLY A 19 -30.42 8.03 -5.62
CA GLY A 19 -30.29 8.39 -7.02
C GLY A 19 -28.81 8.67 -7.38
N VAL A 20 -28.40 8.23 -8.56
CA VAL A 20 -27.06 8.49 -9.11
C VAL A 20 -27.16 9.62 -10.11
N PRO A 21 -26.59 10.81 -9.83
CA PRO A 21 -26.56 11.93 -10.79
C PRO A 21 -25.89 11.51 -12.12
N ASP A 22 -26.35 12.08 -13.24
CA ASP A 22 -25.85 11.72 -14.58
C ASP A 22 -24.34 11.83 -14.71
N ALA A 23 -23.74 12.86 -14.10
CA ALA A 23 -22.29 13.05 -14.09
C ALA A 23 -21.51 11.92 -13.40
N MET A 24 -22.16 11.13 -12.55
CA MET A 24 -21.54 10.03 -11.79
C MET A 24 -21.78 8.65 -12.43
N GLN A 25 -22.78 8.53 -13.32
CA GLN A 25 -23.18 7.23 -13.87
C GLN A 25 -22.09 6.52 -14.68
N SER A 26 -21.14 7.27 -15.25
CA SER A 26 -20.02 6.71 -16.02
C SER A 26 -18.81 6.28 -15.17
N VAL A 27 -18.74 6.76 -13.90
CA VAL A 27 -17.56 6.53 -13.05
C VAL A 27 -17.87 5.65 -11.83
N ILE A 28 -19.12 5.61 -11.38
CA ILE A 28 -19.51 4.84 -10.19
C ILE A 28 -19.50 3.34 -10.46
N ALA A 29 -18.95 2.57 -9.53
CA ALA A 29 -18.96 1.11 -9.58
C ALA A 29 -19.22 0.51 -8.19
N VAL A 30 -19.69 -0.75 -8.19
CA VAL A 30 -19.84 -1.55 -6.95
C VAL A 30 -18.48 -1.68 -6.27
N GLY A 31 -18.45 -1.51 -4.94
CA GLY A 31 -17.23 -1.54 -4.15
C GLY A 31 -16.50 -0.19 -4.04
N MET A 32 -17.04 0.87 -4.62
CA MET A 32 -16.54 2.24 -4.42
C MET A 32 -17.21 2.90 -3.23
N ARG A 33 -16.48 3.83 -2.58
CA ARG A 33 -17.02 4.70 -1.55
C ARG A 33 -17.67 5.92 -2.20
N VAL A 34 -18.76 6.37 -1.60
CA VAL A 34 -19.55 7.52 -2.07
C VAL A 34 -19.99 8.37 -0.88
N ALA A 35 -20.14 9.65 -1.09
CA ALA A 35 -20.73 10.56 -0.10
C ALA A 35 -22.27 10.49 -0.18
N ALA A 36 -22.90 9.96 0.87
CA ALA A 36 -24.34 9.72 0.96
C ALA A 36 -24.99 10.61 2.05
N PRO A 37 -25.92 11.51 1.70
CA PRO A 37 -26.58 12.37 2.68
C PRO A 37 -27.69 11.61 3.41
N LEU A 38 -27.64 11.59 4.75
CA LEU A 38 -28.66 10.98 5.61
C LEU A 38 -29.26 12.02 6.55
N GLY A 39 -30.60 12.02 6.71
CA GLY A 39 -31.30 13.00 7.51
C GLY A 39 -31.18 14.41 6.93
N ARG A 40 -31.11 15.45 7.77
CA ARG A 40 -31.14 16.86 7.32
C ARG A 40 -29.77 17.42 6.96
N SER A 41 -28.70 17.00 7.66
CA SER A 41 -27.38 17.66 7.57
C SER A 41 -26.18 16.71 7.63
N LYS A 42 -26.39 15.39 7.84
CA LYS A 42 -25.29 14.44 7.97
C LYS A 42 -24.96 13.84 6.61
N VAL A 43 -23.67 13.73 6.34
CA VAL A 43 -23.10 13.02 5.17
C VAL A 43 -22.25 11.89 5.70
N TYR A 44 -22.38 10.72 5.10
CA TYR A 44 -21.62 9.53 5.45
C TYR A 44 -20.84 9.02 4.24
N THR A 45 -19.66 8.51 4.49
CA THR A 45 -18.93 7.70 3.53
C THR A 45 -19.58 6.32 3.47
N ALA A 46 -20.30 6.06 2.38
CA ALA A 46 -21.04 4.81 2.17
C ALA A 46 -20.35 3.93 1.13
N MET A 47 -20.60 2.62 1.19
CA MET A 47 -20.07 1.65 0.23
C MET A 47 -21.15 1.25 -0.78
N VAL A 48 -20.86 1.38 -2.07
CA VAL A 48 -21.79 0.94 -3.13
C VAL A 48 -21.86 -0.60 -3.14
N ALA A 49 -23.06 -1.13 -2.86
CA ALA A 49 -23.32 -2.57 -2.81
C ALA A 49 -23.98 -3.10 -4.10
N ARG A 50 -24.76 -2.26 -4.79
CA ARG A 50 -25.47 -2.62 -6.03
C ARG A 50 -25.77 -1.36 -6.83
N LEU A 51 -25.78 -1.49 -8.16
CA LEU A 51 -26.23 -0.47 -9.10
C LEU A 51 -27.41 -1.04 -9.91
N HIS A 52 -28.49 -0.26 -10.09
CA HIS A 52 -29.71 -0.72 -10.79
C HIS A 52 -30.50 0.45 -11.39
N ASP A 53 -31.55 0.14 -12.14
CA ASP A 53 -32.47 1.13 -12.72
C ASP A 53 -33.87 1.07 -12.10
N ASP A 54 -34.08 0.21 -11.09
CA ASP A 54 -35.35 0.04 -10.38
C ASP A 54 -35.61 1.29 -9.54
N GLU A 55 -36.66 2.04 -9.88
CA GLU A 55 -37.05 3.23 -9.13
C GLU A 55 -37.63 2.86 -7.77
N PRO A 56 -37.10 3.41 -6.66
CA PRO A 56 -37.64 3.10 -5.34
C PRO A 56 -39.03 3.69 -5.14
N PRO A 57 -39.93 3.00 -4.40
CA PRO A 57 -41.32 3.45 -4.20
C PRO A 57 -41.43 4.70 -3.29
N MET A 58 -40.35 5.12 -2.66
CA MET A 58 -40.28 6.26 -1.74
C MET A 58 -39.39 7.36 -2.29
N LYS A 59 -39.58 8.59 -1.76
CA LYS A 59 -38.68 9.72 -2.09
C LYS A 59 -37.25 9.36 -1.74
N TRP A 60 -36.35 9.51 -2.68
CA TRP A 60 -34.92 9.30 -2.52
C TRP A 60 -34.13 10.60 -2.50
N LYS A 61 -32.89 10.52 -2.05
CA LYS A 61 -31.89 11.56 -2.21
C LYS A 61 -30.87 11.12 -3.23
N ASN A 62 -30.15 12.05 -3.79
CA ASN A 62 -29.03 11.76 -4.67
C ASN A 62 -27.75 11.62 -3.85
N LEU A 63 -26.82 10.78 -4.34
CA LEU A 63 -25.43 10.77 -3.92
C LEU A 63 -24.79 12.13 -4.21
N LEU A 64 -23.84 12.56 -3.40
CA LEU A 64 -23.18 13.85 -3.56
C LEU A 64 -22.02 13.75 -4.56
N HIS A 65 -21.11 12.78 -4.33
CA HIS A 65 -19.99 12.49 -5.22
C HIS A 65 -19.42 11.09 -4.94
N VAL A 66 -18.60 10.60 -5.89
CA VAL A 66 -17.80 9.38 -5.75
C VAL A 66 -16.46 9.77 -5.14
N ILE A 67 -15.99 9.02 -4.12
CA ILE A 67 -14.74 9.30 -3.42
C ILE A 67 -13.56 8.61 -4.11
N ASP A 68 -13.77 7.41 -4.62
CA ASP A 68 -12.71 6.55 -5.17
C ASP A 68 -12.64 6.64 -6.70
N THR A 69 -11.46 6.41 -7.25
CA THR A 69 -11.24 6.27 -8.70
C THR A 69 -11.39 4.83 -9.20
N ALA A 70 -11.37 3.85 -8.28
CA ALA A 70 -11.54 2.43 -8.55
C ALA A 70 -12.20 1.74 -7.33
N PRO A 71 -12.82 0.56 -7.49
CA PRO A 71 -13.37 -0.20 -6.37
C PRO A 71 -12.32 -0.52 -5.30
N VAL A 72 -12.58 -0.13 -4.06
CA VAL A 72 -11.75 -0.44 -2.89
C VAL A 72 -12.20 -1.70 -2.16
N LEU A 73 -13.41 -2.18 -2.46
CA LEU A 73 -13.96 -3.43 -1.95
C LEU A 73 -14.22 -4.38 -3.12
N LEU A 74 -13.55 -5.53 -3.09
CA LEU A 74 -13.70 -6.56 -4.13
C LEU A 74 -15.01 -7.35 -3.96
N PRO A 75 -15.55 -7.98 -5.03
CA PRO A 75 -16.76 -8.79 -4.95
C PRO A 75 -16.69 -9.92 -3.91
N GLU A 76 -15.52 -10.56 -3.76
CA GLU A 76 -15.26 -11.61 -2.77
C GLU A 76 -15.37 -11.09 -1.34
N GLN A 77 -14.82 -9.90 -1.09
CA GLN A 77 -14.90 -9.24 0.21
C GLN A 77 -16.35 -8.83 0.53
N MET A 78 -17.11 -8.34 -0.46
CA MET A 78 -18.53 -8.04 -0.30
C MET A 78 -19.34 -9.32 0.05
N ARG A 79 -19.01 -10.46 -0.56
CA ARG A 79 -19.63 -11.75 -0.19
C ARG A 79 -19.29 -12.14 1.24
N LEU A 80 -18.03 -11.94 1.67
CA LEU A 80 -17.62 -12.18 3.04
C LEU A 80 -18.37 -11.28 4.03
N TRP A 81 -18.55 -10.00 3.74
CA TRP A 81 -19.31 -9.08 4.59
C TRP A 81 -20.77 -9.53 4.75
N LYS A 82 -21.42 -9.93 3.66
CA LYS A 82 -22.79 -10.46 3.70
C LYS A 82 -22.88 -11.75 4.52
N TRP A 83 -21.89 -12.63 4.37
CA TRP A 83 -21.80 -13.85 5.16
C TRP A 83 -21.60 -13.54 6.65
N ILE A 84 -20.71 -12.64 7.02
CA ILE A 84 -20.47 -12.22 8.40
C ILE A 84 -21.77 -11.64 8.99
N ALA A 85 -22.43 -10.73 8.29
CA ALA A 85 -23.68 -10.15 8.72
C ALA A 85 -24.75 -11.20 9.01
N SER A 86 -24.91 -12.16 8.11
CA SER A 86 -25.87 -13.27 8.25
C SER A 86 -25.48 -14.22 9.40
N TYR A 87 -24.22 -14.61 9.48
CA TYR A 87 -23.74 -15.57 10.47
C TYR A 87 -23.82 -15.06 11.91
N TYR A 88 -23.45 -13.78 12.11
CA TYR A 88 -23.48 -13.14 13.42
C TYR A 88 -24.78 -12.38 13.70
N MET A 89 -25.75 -12.44 12.80
CA MET A 89 -27.02 -11.70 12.91
C MET A 89 -26.82 -10.21 13.21
N SER A 90 -25.86 -9.59 12.53
CA SER A 90 -25.51 -8.18 12.71
C SER A 90 -25.85 -7.37 11.45
N PRO A 91 -26.20 -6.08 11.61
CA PRO A 91 -26.39 -5.19 10.48
C PRO A 91 -25.12 -5.10 9.60
N LEU A 92 -25.31 -5.00 8.28
CA LEU A 92 -24.19 -4.89 7.33
C LEU A 92 -23.35 -3.63 7.56
N GLY A 93 -23.94 -2.57 8.09
CA GLY A 93 -23.23 -1.36 8.51
C GLY A 93 -22.25 -1.57 9.66
N ASP A 94 -22.52 -2.50 10.58
CA ASP A 94 -21.58 -2.87 11.64
C ASP A 94 -20.40 -3.66 11.07
N VAL A 95 -20.65 -4.53 10.10
CA VAL A 95 -19.59 -5.24 9.38
C VAL A 95 -18.70 -4.25 8.62
N TYR A 96 -19.30 -3.26 7.94
CA TYR A 96 -18.57 -2.17 7.30
C TYR A 96 -17.68 -1.43 8.33
N ASN A 97 -18.21 -1.09 9.50
CA ASN A 97 -17.46 -0.42 10.56
C ASN A 97 -16.28 -1.24 11.09
N ALA A 98 -16.44 -2.54 11.20
CA ALA A 98 -15.38 -3.44 11.66
C ALA A 98 -14.31 -3.70 10.60
N ALA A 99 -14.73 -3.84 9.34
CA ALA A 99 -13.86 -4.24 8.24
C ALA A 99 -13.03 -3.09 7.66
N MET A 100 -13.58 -1.85 7.66
CA MET A 100 -12.89 -0.70 7.07
C MET A 100 -12.02 0.03 8.09
N PRO A 101 -10.74 0.32 7.78
CA PRO A 101 -9.90 1.19 8.60
C PRO A 101 -10.53 2.58 8.80
N ALA A 102 -10.27 3.21 9.96
CA ALA A 102 -10.86 4.50 10.28
C ALA A 102 -10.55 5.57 9.23
N GLY A 103 -9.32 5.58 8.68
CA GLY A 103 -8.90 6.50 7.63
C GLY A 103 -9.61 6.31 6.29
N MET A 104 -10.30 5.20 6.08
CA MET A 104 -11.11 4.96 4.88
C MET A 104 -12.61 5.26 5.10
N LYS A 105 -13.04 5.57 6.33
CA LYS A 105 -14.45 5.84 6.66
C LYS A 105 -14.84 7.31 6.52
N ALA A 106 -13.87 8.20 6.42
CA ALA A 106 -14.09 9.62 6.20
C ALA A 106 -13.36 10.05 4.93
N GLU A 107 -13.93 10.99 4.21
CA GLU A 107 -13.42 11.44 2.92
C GLU A 107 -11.99 11.99 3.01
N ASP A 108 -11.72 12.81 4.03
CA ASP A 108 -10.43 13.48 4.25
C ASP A 108 -9.60 12.89 5.39
N ALA A 109 -9.92 11.67 5.84
CA ALA A 109 -9.24 11.10 7.01
C ALA A 109 -7.87 10.48 6.69
N TYR A 110 -7.59 10.18 5.42
CA TYR A 110 -6.32 9.65 4.98
C TYR A 110 -5.57 10.68 4.15
N HIS A 111 -4.39 11.04 4.63
CA HIS A 111 -3.40 11.79 3.86
C HIS A 111 -2.16 10.91 3.70
N PRO A 112 -1.74 10.61 2.48
CA PRO A 112 -0.51 9.89 2.25
C PRO A 112 0.67 10.63 2.90
N ARG A 113 1.62 9.88 3.44
CA ARG A 113 2.87 10.49 3.91
C ARG A 113 3.67 10.89 2.68
N MET A 114 3.84 12.19 2.53
CA MET A 114 4.69 12.76 1.48
C MET A 114 6.09 13.01 2.06
N GLU A 115 7.10 12.42 1.46
CA GLU A 115 8.49 12.75 1.76
C GLU A 115 9.10 13.60 0.65
N GLN A 116 9.97 14.49 1.05
CA GLN A 116 10.66 15.40 0.14
C GLN A 116 11.96 14.77 -0.32
N TYR A 117 12.08 14.55 -1.62
CA TYR A 117 13.26 14.04 -2.30
C TYR A 117 14.00 15.14 -3.01
N VAL A 118 15.28 14.91 -3.27
CA VAL A 118 16.14 15.79 -4.04
C VAL A 118 16.77 15.01 -5.17
N GLU A 119 16.90 15.64 -6.32
CA GLU A 119 17.58 15.08 -7.49
C GLU A 119 18.46 16.13 -8.16
N LEU A 120 19.52 15.71 -8.84
CA LEU A 120 20.34 16.59 -9.67
C LEU A 120 19.53 17.05 -10.88
N ALA A 121 19.49 18.37 -11.11
CA ALA A 121 18.76 18.93 -12.24
C ALA A 121 19.32 18.40 -13.56
N GLU A 122 18.43 18.13 -14.52
CA GLU A 122 18.73 17.43 -15.79
C GLU A 122 19.90 18.04 -16.55
N GLN A 123 20.00 19.37 -16.54
CA GLN A 123 21.07 20.12 -17.22
C GLN A 123 22.47 19.83 -16.67
N TYR A 124 22.62 19.27 -15.47
CA TYR A 124 23.91 18.93 -14.84
C TYR A 124 24.17 17.42 -14.80
N ARG A 125 23.34 16.62 -15.45
CA ARG A 125 23.51 15.16 -15.45
C ARG A 125 24.61 14.68 -16.39
N ALA A 126 25.01 15.48 -17.39
CA ALA A 126 26.16 15.19 -18.24
C ALA A 126 27.48 15.43 -17.49
N ALA A 127 28.48 14.54 -17.67
CA ALA A 127 29.76 14.60 -16.96
C ALA A 127 30.47 15.96 -17.09
N ASP A 128 30.52 16.51 -18.31
CA ASP A 128 31.18 17.82 -18.56
C ASP A 128 30.46 18.97 -17.82
N ALA A 129 29.10 18.94 -17.80
CA ALA A 129 28.30 19.94 -17.13
C ALA A 129 28.45 19.85 -15.60
N LEU A 130 28.54 18.62 -15.07
CA LEU A 130 28.76 18.37 -13.65
C LEU A 130 30.15 18.82 -13.21
N HIS A 131 31.21 18.52 -13.99
CA HIS A 131 32.55 18.98 -13.70
C HIS A 131 32.66 20.52 -13.72
N ALA A 132 32.04 21.17 -14.71
CA ALA A 132 31.99 22.63 -14.80
C ALA A 132 31.26 23.25 -13.58
N LEU A 133 30.15 22.61 -13.14
CA LEU A 133 29.42 23.03 -11.95
C LEU A 133 30.26 22.90 -10.67
N LEU A 134 30.95 21.78 -10.46
CA LEU A 134 31.81 21.56 -9.29
C LEU A 134 32.97 22.59 -9.27
N TYR A 135 33.52 22.94 -10.40
CA TYR A 135 34.53 24.00 -10.51
C TYR A 135 33.96 25.37 -10.13
N GLN A 136 32.74 25.71 -10.59
CA GLN A 136 32.07 26.95 -10.23
C GLN A 136 31.78 27.04 -8.71
N LEU A 137 31.44 25.90 -8.09
CA LEU A 137 31.13 25.81 -6.66
C LEU A 137 32.38 25.82 -5.78
N HIS A 138 33.58 25.80 -6.33
CA HIS A 138 34.82 25.89 -5.55
C HIS A 138 34.87 27.16 -4.68
N ARG A 139 34.24 28.27 -5.11
CA ARG A 139 34.08 29.51 -4.34
C ARG A 139 32.98 29.47 -3.27
N ALA A 140 32.21 28.40 -3.22
CA ALA A 140 31.10 28.19 -2.28
C ALA A 140 31.23 26.83 -1.58
N PRO A 141 32.23 26.63 -0.69
CA PRO A 141 32.62 25.31 -0.20
C PRO A 141 31.49 24.55 0.50
N ARG A 142 30.57 25.24 1.18
CA ARG A 142 29.39 24.60 1.80
C ARG A 142 28.46 24.00 0.78
N GLN A 143 28.21 24.70 -0.34
CA GLN A 143 27.33 24.19 -1.40
C GLN A 143 28.01 23.05 -2.16
N GLN A 144 29.31 23.15 -2.40
CA GLN A 144 30.11 22.11 -3.01
C GLN A 144 30.08 20.83 -2.17
N SER A 145 30.27 20.95 -0.83
CA SER A 145 30.20 19.79 0.07
C SER A 145 28.84 19.08 0.02
N VAL A 146 27.73 19.84 0.05
CA VAL A 146 26.39 19.26 -0.03
C VAL A 146 26.17 18.54 -1.36
N LEU A 147 26.64 19.12 -2.47
CA LEU A 147 26.52 18.46 -3.79
C LEU A 147 27.36 17.19 -3.86
N MET A 148 28.59 17.19 -3.34
CA MET A 148 29.45 16.01 -3.30
C MET A 148 28.83 14.88 -2.47
N GLU A 149 28.27 15.19 -1.31
CA GLU A 149 27.56 14.21 -0.49
C GLU A 149 26.32 13.65 -1.21
N TYR A 150 25.55 14.52 -1.90
CA TYR A 150 24.44 14.05 -2.74
C TYR A 150 24.91 13.03 -3.80
N LEU A 151 26.00 13.34 -4.52
CA LEU A 151 26.55 12.46 -5.55
C LEU A 151 27.00 11.11 -4.96
N ALA A 152 27.63 11.13 -3.78
CA ALA A 152 28.06 9.92 -3.08
C ALA A 152 26.88 9.06 -2.62
N ILE A 153 25.86 9.66 -1.97
CA ILE A 153 24.69 8.94 -1.46
C ILE A 153 23.84 8.37 -2.61
N SER A 154 23.70 9.14 -3.69
CA SER A 154 22.92 8.71 -4.87
C SER A 154 23.65 7.68 -5.73
N HIS A 155 24.89 7.36 -5.40
CA HIS A 155 25.79 6.51 -6.20
C HIS A 155 26.07 7.06 -7.61
N TRP A 156 25.96 8.38 -7.77
CA TRP A 156 26.20 9.04 -9.05
C TRP A 156 27.60 8.79 -9.58
N ASP A 157 28.60 8.78 -8.72
CA ASP A 157 30.01 8.57 -9.08
C ASP A 157 30.31 7.16 -9.63
N SER A 158 29.41 6.20 -9.40
CA SER A 158 29.54 4.82 -9.87
C SER A 158 28.90 4.59 -11.25
N ILE A 159 28.25 5.62 -11.81
CA ILE A 159 27.46 5.52 -13.03
C ILE A 159 28.30 5.98 -14.22
N GLU A 160 28.54 5.09 -15.17
CA GLU A 160 29.08 5.48 -16.47
C GLU A 160 28.07 6.35 -17.25
N ALA A 161 28.55 7.26 -18.10
CA ALA A 161 27.72 8.24 -18.80
C ALA A 161 26.59 7.66 -19.69
N SER A 162 26.51 6.34 -19.83
CA SER A 162 25.49 5.57 -20.57
C SER A 162 24.47 4.86 -19.70
N THR A 163 24.55 4.97 -18.35
CA THR A 163 23.67 4.24 -17.44
C THR A 163 22.30 4.91 -17.35
N PRO A 164 21.18 4.14 -17.40
CA PRO A 164 19.84 4.69 -17.25
C PRO A 164 19.63 5.40 -15.91
N THR A 165 18.88 6.49 -15.92
CA THR A 165 18.55 7.28 -14.72
C THR A 165 17.84 6.45 -13.61
N GLU A 166 17.29 5.29 -13.98
CA GLU A 166 16.60 4.36 -13.08
C GLU A 166 17.52 3.66 -12.06
N GLU A 167 18.84 3.66 -12.32
CA GLU A 167 19.84 3.08 -11.39
C GLU A 167 20.35 4.07 -10.34
N ILE A 168 19.98 5.36 -10.46
CA ILE A 168 20.38 6.37 -9.47
C ILE A 168 19.51 6.21 -8.22
N ARG A 169 20.16 6.03 -7.06
CA ARG A 169 19.44 5.92 -5.79
C ARG A 169 18.72 7.23 -5.47
N GLU A 170 17.44 7.15 -5.17
CA GLU A 170 16.65 8.27 -4.68
C GLU A 170 17.16 8.72 -3.29
N VAL A 171 17.32 10.03 -3.10
CA VAL A 171 17.82 10.62 -1.88
C VAL A 171 16.77 11.53 -1.28
N THR A 172 16.42 11.33 0.00
CA THR A 172 15.51 12.24 0.69
C THR A 172 16.26 13.51 1.10
N ARG A 173 15.52 14.62 1.17
CA ARG A 173 16.09 15.87 1.67
C ARG A 173 16.63 15.74 3.10
N GLU A 174 15.93 14.97 3.94
CA GLU A 174 16.33 14.72 5.33
C GLU A 174 17.64 13.91 5.40
N GLU A 175 17.77 12.84 4.61
CA GLU A 175 18.99 12.04 4.51
C GLU A 175 20.18 12.90 4.07
N LEU A 176 20.01 13.70 3.01
CA LEU A 176 21.07 14.60 2.53
C LEU A 176 21.51 15.59 3.62
N MET A 177 20.57 16.14 4.38
CA MET A 177 20.90 17.07 5.47
C MET A 177 21.64 16.38 6.62
N ASN A 178 21.25 15.15 6.97
CA ASN A 178 21.86 14.39 8.05
C ASN A 178 23.31 14.00 7.72
N VAL A 179 23.55 13.49 6.52
CA VAL A 179 24.90 13.04 6.10
C VAL A 179 25.83 14.22 5.83
N SER A 180 25.37 15.25 5.13
CA SER A 180 26.19 16.42 4.81
C SER A 180 26.39 17.38 5.98
N HIS A 181 25.72 17.14 7.13
CA HIS A 181 25.64 18.09 8.24
C HIS A 181 25.26 19.50 7.78
N ALA A 182 24.57 19.59 6.65
CA ALA A 182 24.24 20.85 6.02
C ALA A 182 23.08 21.56 6.69
N THR A 183 23.11 22.86 6.70
CA THR A 183 21.96 23.67 7.09
C THR A 183 20.90 23.60 5.98
N SER A 184 19.60 23.65 6.36
CA SER A 184 18.49 23.77 5.41
C SER A 184 18.70 24.90 4.38
N ALA A 185 19.40 25.96 4.76
CA ALA A 185 19.74 27.09 3.87
C ALA A 185 20.69 26.71 2.73
N ALA A 186 21.64 25.78 2.95
CA ALA A 186 22.57 25.35 1.90
C ALA A 186 21.85 24.53 0.82
N VAL A 187 20.99 23.57 1.24
CA VAL A 187 20.16 22.79 0.33
C VAL A 187 19.21 23.70 -0.44
N LYS A 188 18.55 24.66 0.27
CA LYS A 188 17.67 25.65 -0.35
C LYS A 188 18.38 26.47 -1.42
N THR A 189 19.60 26.93 -1.13
CA THR A 189 20.39 27.72 -2.10
C THR A 189 20.70 26.92 -3.36
N LEU A 190 21.04 25.63 -3.24
CA LEU A 190 21.25 24.74 -4.41
C LEU A 190 19.96 24.56 -5.22
N THR A 191 18.82 24.50 -4.55
CA THR A 191 17.50 24.42 -5.21
C THR A 191 17.14 25.75 -5.90
N ASP A 192 17.30 26.88 -5.21
CA ASP A 192 17.02 28.22 -5.76
C ASP A 192 17.91 28.53 -6.98
N ARG A 193 19.11 27.98 -7.03
CA ARG A 193 20.04 28.08 -8.17
C ARG A 193 19.73 27.06 -9.28
N GLY A 194 18.72 26.20 -9.11
CA GLY A 194 18.36 25.17 -10.08
C GLY A 194 19.41 24.08 -10.26
N ILE A 195 20.27 23.85 -9.25
CA ILE A 195 21.26 22.77 -9.24
C ILE A 195 20.63 21.48 -8.75
N LEU A 196 19.89 21.55 -7.64
CA LEU A 196 19.05 20.46 -7.17
C LEU A 196 17.58 20.79 -7.43
N ARG A 197 16.80 19.79 -7.84
CA ARG A 197 15.35 19.84 -7.93
C ARG A 197 14.76 19.11 -6.75
N GLN A 198 13.72 19.69 -6.13
CA GLN A 198 12.97 19.06 -5.07
C GLN A 198 11.64 18.57 -5.62
N TYR A 199 11.25 17.36 -5.22
CA TYR A 199 9.93 16.80 -5.51
C TYR A 199 9.39 16.04 -4.30
N TYR A 200 8.07 15.87 -4.27
CA TYR A 200 7.41 15.10 -3.23
C TYR A 200 7.00 13.75 -3.79
N LYS A 201 7.28 12.70 -3.03
CA LYS A 201 6.90 11.35 -3.35
C LYS A 201 6.09 10.77 -2.20
N GLU A 202 4.99 10.09 -2.53
CA GLU A 202 4.26 9.31 -1.56
C GLU A 202 5.12 8.14 -1.09
N VAL A 203 5.27 8.01 0.24
CA VAL A 203 6.03 6.93 0.85
C VAL A 203 5.13 6.11 1.75
N GLY A 204 5.31 4.79 1.71
CA GLY A 204 4.66 3.89 2.63
C GLY A 204 5.03 4.23 4.07
N ARG A 205 4.07 4.19 4.99
CA ARG A 205 4.32 4.39 6.44
C ARG A 205 4.97 3.18 7.09
N LEU A 206 4.96 2.06 6.41
CA LEU A 206 5.63 0.83 6.81
C LEU A 206 6.99 0.77 6.14
N ASN A 207 8.06 0.69 6.94
CA ASN A 207 9.40 0.42 6.41
C ASN A 207 9.44 -1.03 5.91
N LEU A 208 8.95 -1.23 4.70
CA LEU A 208 9.05 -2.48 3.96
C LEU A 208 10.33 -2.44 3.11
N ASP A 209 11.44 -2.11 3.76
CA ASP A 209 12.75 -2.01 3.11
C ASP A 209 13.31 -3.39 2.85
N GLY A 210 14.01 -3.53 1.74
CA GLY A 210 14.75 -4.70 1.32
C GLY A 210 14.21 -5.36 0.06
N GLU A 211 15.14 -5.70 -0.81
CA GLU A 211 14.83 -6.50 -2.00
C GLU A 211 14.44 -7.94 -1.56
N PRO A 212 13.60 -8.62 -2.33
CA PRO A 212 13.31 -10.04 -2.11
C PRO A 212 14.58 -10.89 -2.31
N HIS A 213 14.81 -11.81 -1.37
CA HIS A 213 15.96 -12.73 -1.39
C HIS A 213 15.49 -14.20 -1.37
N PRO A 214 14.86 -14.70 -2.44
CA PRO A 214 14.36 -16.07 -2.50
C PRO A 214 15.50 -17.10 -2.36
N GLU A 215 16.74 -16.74 -2.63
CA GLU A 215 17.94 -17.56 -2.39
C GLU A 215 18.19 -17.86 -0.91
N LEU A 216 17.57 -17.09 0.01
CA LEU A 216 17.65 -17.32 1.46
C LEU A 216 16.62 -18.34 1.97
N MET A 217 15.77 -18.88 1.08
CA MET A 217 14.89 -19.99 1.44
C MET A 217 15.71 -21.24 1.77
N LYS A 218 15.36 -21.86 2.88
CA LYS A 218 16.02 -23.12 3.28
C LYS A 218 15.51 -24.27 2.41
N PRO A 219 16.39 -25.18 1.99
CA PRO A 219 15.97 -26.38 1.32
C PRO A 219 15.08 -27.22 2.28
N LEU A 220 14.06 -27.84 1.72
CA LEU A 220 13.18 -28.73 2.47
C LEU A 220 13.90 -30.07 2.73
N SER A 221 13.67 -30.67 3.90
CA SER A 221 14.02 -32.07 4.14
C SER A 221 13.08 -32.98 3.34
N ASP A 222 13.47 -34.26 3.19
CA ASP A 222 12.63 -35.23 2.45
C ASP A 222 11.22 -35.35 3.02
N ALA A 223 11.06 -35.31 4.33
CA ALA A 223 9.76 -35.33 4.99
C ALA A 223 8.93 -34.05 4.72
N GLN A 224 9.58 -32.89 4.68
CA GLN A 224 8.93 -31.65 4.34
C GLN A 224 8.53 -31.59 2.86
N GLN A 225 9.37 -32.12 1.96
CA GLN A 225 9.06 -32.21 0.54
C GLN A 225 7.86 -33.13 0.30
N GLN A 226 7.84 -34.30 0.93
CA GLN A 226 6.68 -35.22 0.85
C GLN A 226 5.39 -34.57 1.36
N ALA A 227 5.49 -33.77 2.44
CA ALA A 227 4.34 -33.01 2.95
C ALA A 227 3.89 -31.93 1.97
N LEU A 228 4.81 -31.21 1.32
CA LEU A 228 4.51 -30.22 0.30
C LEU A 228 3.82 -30.85 -0.92
N ASP A 229 4.37 -31.96 -1.43
CA ASP A 229 3.79 -32.70 -2.56
C ASP A 229 2.36 -33.20 -2.25
N SER A 230 2.15 -33.68 -1.01
CA SER A 230 0.83 -34.08 -0.52
C SER A 230 -0.12 -32.88 -0.43
N LEU A 231 0.35 -31.70 0.01
CA LEU A 231 -0.46 -30.49 0.06
C LEU A 231 -0.90 -30.07 -1.36
N HIS A 232 -0.02 -30.08 -2.35
CA HIS A 232 -0.37 -29.77 -3.74
C HIS A 232 -1.46 -30.70 -4.25
N SER A 233 -1.28 -32.01 -4.12
CA SER A 233 -2.27 -32.98 -4.53
C SER A 233 -3.62 -32.80 -3.84
N GLN A 234 -3.63 -32.41 -2.57
CA GLN A 234 -4.85 -32.15 -1.82
C GLN A 234 -5.53 -30.83 -2.24
N MET A 235 -4.73 -29.76 -2.47
CA MET A 235 -5.23 -28.44 -2.87
C MET A 235 -5.89 -28.46 -4.26
N ASP A 236 -5.45 -29.34 -5.15
CA ASP A 236 -6.07 -29.52 -6.47
C ASP A 236 -7.52 -30.03 -6.40
N SER A 237 -7.85 -30.79 -5.36
CA SER A 237 -9.14 -31.43 -5.18
C SER A 237 -10.01 -30.88 -4.06
N HIS A 238 -9.41 -30.11 -3.14
CA HIS A 238 -10.08 -29.61 -1.94
C HIS A 238 -9.85 -28.11 -1.75
N GLY A 239 -10.91 -27.37 -1.40
CA GLY A 239 -10.83 -25.94 -1.10
C GLY A 239 -10.16 -25.61 0.24
N VAL A 240 -10.03 -26.59 1.14
CA VAL A 240 -9.38 -26.46 2.45
C VAL A 240 -8.52 -27.67 2.72
N VAL A 241 -7.27 -27.46 3.10
CA VAL A 241 -6.32 -28.53 3.44
C VAL A 241 -5.70 -28.24 4.80
N LEU A 242 -5.60 -29.26 5.67
CA LEU A 242 -4.99 -29.18 6.99
C LEU A 242 -3.58 -29.76 6.98
N LEU A 243 -2.57 -28.91 7.24
CA LEU A 243 -1.22 -29.34 7.56
C LEU A 243 -1.09 -29.51 9.08
N HIS A 244 -1.23 -30.75 9.57
CA HIS A 244 -1.07 -31.09 10.98
C HIS A 244 0.37 -31.42 11.31
N GLY A 245 0.89 -30.90 12.43
CA GLY A 245 2.25 -31.20 12.90
C GLY A 245 2.54 -30.50 14.22
N VAL A 246 3.45 -31.05 15.01
CA VAL A 246 3.87 -30.51 16.30
C VAL A 246 4.59 -29.16 16.13
N THR A 247 4.76 -28.43 17.24
CA THR A 247 5.58 -27.21 17.25
C THR A 247 7.01 -27.56 16.83
N SER A 248 7.65 -26.66 16.08
CA SER A 248 9.02 -26.83 15.55
C SER A 248 9.19 -27.97 14.53
N SER A 249 8.13 -28.57 14.00
CA SER A 249 8.23 -29.57 12.92
C SER A 249 8.63 -29.01 11.55
N GLY A 250 8.90 -27.71 11.47
CA GLY A 250 9.32 -27.06 10.23
C GLY A 250 8.19 -26.65 9.27
N LYS A 251 6.92 -26.62 9.72
CA LYS A 251 5.78 -26.15 8.92
C LYS A 251 5.99 -24.79 8.25
N THR A 252 6.70 -23.91 8.94
CA THR A 252 6.99 -22.56 8.43
C THR A 252 7.80 -22.60 7.14
N GLU A 253 8.75 -23.52 6.99
CA GLU A 253 9.52 -23.64 5.74
C GLU A 253 8.60 -24.06 4.59
N ILE A 254 7.69 -25.00 4.85
CA ILE A 254 6.70 -25.43 3.86
C ILE A 254 5.82 -24.23 3.44
N TYR A 255 5.36 -23.41 4.42
CA TYR A 255 4.58 -22.19 4.09
C TYR A 255 5.38 -21.20 3.27
N ILE A 256 6.68 -21.01 3.54
CA ILE A 256 7.53 -20.10 2.75
C ILE A 256 7.61 -20.56 1.30
N HIS A 257 7.76 -21.86 1.05
CA HIS A 257 7.78 -22.43 -0.31
C HIS A 257 6.43 -22.25 -1.01
N LEU A 258 5.29 -22.54 -0.34
CA LEU A 258 3.95 -22.31 -0.89
C LEU A 258 3.68 -20.84 -1.21
N ILE A 259 4.16 -19.92 -0.36
CA ILE A 259 4.04 -18.48 -0.60
C ILE A 259 4.84 -18.08 -1.84
N ASP A 260 6.08 -18.53 -1.97
CA ASP A 260 6.93 -18.23 -3.12
C ASP A 260 6.30 -18.75 -4.44
N GLU A 261 5.78 -19.97 -4.44
CA GLU A 261 5.08 -20.54 -5.58
C GLU A 261 3.85 -19.71 -5.98
N ALA A 262 3.04 -19.29 -5.00
CA ALA A 262 1.87 -18.45 -5.26
C ALA A 262 2.27 -17.08 -5.83
N LEU A 263 3.33 -16.47 -5.31
CA LEU A 263 3.85 -15.19 -5.80
C LEU A 263 4.41 -15.31 -7.23
N ARG A 264 5.09 -16.41 -7.56
CA ARG A 264 5.57 -16.69 -8.93
C ARG A 264 4.42 -16.84 -9.92
N GLN A 265 3.26 -17.31 -9.46
CA GLN A 265 2.03 -17.40 -10.25
C GLN A 265 1.27 -16.06 -10.36
N GLY A 266 1.83 -14.96 -9.81
CA GLY A 266 1.17 -13.64 -9.77
C GLY A 266 0.00 -13.56 -8.79
N LYS A 267 -0.10 -14.50 -7.85
CA LYS A 267 -1.15 -14.52 -6.83
C LYS A 267 -0.73 -13.73 -5.59
N GLN A 268 -1.71 -13.32 -4.80
CA GLN A 268 -1.52 -12.76 -3.46
C GLN A 268 -1.75 -13.82 -2.39
N VAL A 269 -1.03 -13.72 -1.28
CA VAL A 269 -1.16 -14.64 -0.15
C VAL A 269 -1.53 -13.88 1.11
N LEU A 270 -2.57 -14.32 1.80
CA LEU A 270 -2.93 -13.83 3.13
C LEU A 270 -2.48 -14.85 4.19
N TYR A 271 -1.50 -14.46 5.01
CA TYR A 271 -0.99 -15.29 6.09
C TYR A 271 -1.49 -14.78 7.44
N LEU A 272 -2.36 -15.54 8.10
CA LEU A 272 -3.00 -15.17 9.37
C LEU A 272 -2.30 -15.85 10.55
N LEU A 273 -1.98 -15.07 11.57
CA LEU A 273 -1.34 -15.52 12.82
C LEU A 273 -2.19 -15.15 14.04
N PRO A 274 -2.37 -16.05 15.02
CA PRO A 274 -3.27 -15.82 16.15
C PRO A 274 -2.72 -14.86 17.21
N GLU A 275 -1.39 -14.68 17.31
CA GLU A 275 -0.75 -13.90 18.38
C GLU A 275 0.27 -12.89 17.87
N ILE A 276 0.22 -11.67 18.41
CA ILE A 276 1.13 -10.57 18.01
C ILE A 276 2.59 -10.88 18.34
N ALA A 277 2.87 -11.60 19.44
CA ALA A 277 4.24 -11.95 19.84
C ALA A 277 4.90 -12.90 18.84
N LEU A 278 4.16 -13.88 18.35
CA LEU A 278 4.63 -14.80 17.29
C LEU A 278 4.78 -14.06 15.94
N THR A 279 4.01 -13.00 15.75
CA THR A 279 4.05 -12.20 14.52
C THR A 279 5.42 -11.58 14.27
N VAL A 280 6.12 -11.09 15.30
CA VAL A 280 7.43 -10.42 15.14
C VAL A 280 8.49 -11.37 14.58
N GLN A 281 8.64 -12.56 15.16
CA GLN A 281 9.61 -13.55 14.67
C GLN A 281 9.26 -14.04 13.26
N MET A 282 7.98 -14.30 13.02
CA MET A 282 7.51 -14.75 11.72
C MET A 282 7.69 -13.67 10.66
N THR A 283 7.36 -12.42 11.01
CA THR A 283 7.54 -11.26 10.12
C THR A 283 9.01 -11.10 9.71
N GLN A 284 9.95 -11.12 10.67
CA GLN A 284 11.38 -11.01 10.37
C GLN A 284 11.86 -12.15 9.45
N ARG A 285 11.34 -13.36 9.66
CA ARG A 285 11.68 -14.52 8.84
C ARG A 285 11.15 -14.39 7.41
N LEU A 286 9.90 -13.96 7.27
CA LEU A 286 9.28 -13.73 5.95
C LEU A 286 9.91 -12.51 5.25
N GLN A 287 10.20 -11.45 6.00
CA GLN A 287 10.82 -10.24 5.44
C GLN A 287 12.23 -10.50 4.90
N ARG A 288 12.99 -11.39 5.56
CA ARG A 288 14.30 -11.82 5.05
C ARG A 288 14.22 -12.46 3.65
N VAL A 289 13.12 -13.17 3.34
CA VAL A 289 12.94 -13.86 2.05
C VAL A 289 12.22 -12.99 1.04
N PHE A 290 11.12 -12.34 1.47
CA PHE A 290 10.20 -11.65 0.56
C PHE A 290 10.41 -10.13 0.50
N GLY A 291 11.23 -9.56 1.41
CA GLY A 291 11.54 -8.13 1.41
C GLY A 291 10.29 -7.26 1.33
N ARG A 292 10.32 -6.27 0.45
CA ARG A 292 9.21 -5.32 0.20
C ARG A 292 7.90 -5.93 -0.32
N ARG A 293 7.89 -7.24 -0.69
CA ARG A 293 6.65 -7.94 -1.09
C ARG A 293 5.78 -8.34 0.10
N LEU A 294 6.29 -8.23 1.34
CA LEU A 294 5.58 -8.55 2.56
C LEU A 294 4.84 -7.32 3.10
N GLY A 295 3.53 -7.31 3.05
CA GLY A 295 2.68 -6.36 3.78
C GLY A 295 2.34 -6.91 5.17
N ILE A 296 2.34 -6.05 6.19
CA ILE A 296 2.02 -6.42 7.56
C ILE A 296 0.79 -5.63 8.01
N TYR A 297 -0.15 -6.30 8.69
CA TYR A 297 -1.33 -5.67 9.24
C TYR A 297 -1.61 -6.20 10.64
N HIS A 298 -1.57 -5.35 11.67
CA HIS A 298 -1.92 -5.73 13.03
C HIS A 298 -2.44 -4.53 13.85
N SER A 299 -3.04 -4.83 15.02
CA SER A 299 -3.71 -3.85 15.88
C SER A 299 -2.81 -2.77 16.49
N ARG A 300 -1.48 -2.95 16.50
CA ARG A 300 -0.52 -1.96 17.02
C ARG A 300 -0.19 -0.85 16.01
N TYR A 301 -0.52 -1.05 14.74
CA TYR A 301 -0.36 -0.01 13.75
C TYR A 301 -1.41 1.08 13.93
N SER A 302 -1.00 2.33 13.75
CA SER A 302 -1.92 3.46 13.71
C SER A 302 -2.93 3.31 12.56
N ASP A 303 -4.05 4.01 12.64
CA ASP A 303 -5.07 3.97 11.58
C ASP A 303 -4.51 4.39 10.22
N ALA A 304 -3.54 5.32 10.22
CA ALA A 304 -2.89 5.77 8.99
C ALA A 304 -1.89 4.75 8.40
N GLU A 305 -1.30 3.88 9.23
CA GLU A 305 -0.44 2.76 8.77
C GLU A 305 -1.26 1.57 8.26
N ARG A 306 -2.54 1.48 8.66
CA ARG A 306 -3.46 0.41 8.25
C ARG A 306 -4.20 0.70 6.95
N VAL A 307 -4.18 1.93 6.48
CA VAL A 307 -4.75 2.39 5.20
C VAL A 307 -3.72 2.33 4.10
#